data_61fb8d7290129f63b95cc44fe4c37f3e
#
_entry.id   61fb8d7290129f63b95cc44fe4c37f3e
#
_cell.length_a   1.000
_cell.length_b   1.000
_cell.length_c   1.000
_cell.angle_alpha   90.00
_cell.angle_beta   90.00
_cell.angle_gamma   90.00
#
_symmetry.space_group_name_H-M   'P 1'
#
loop_
_entity.id
_entity.type
_entity.pdbx_description
1 polymer ?
#
loop_
_entity_poly.entity_id
_entity_poly.type
_entity_poly.pdbx_seq_one_letter_code
_entity_poly.pdbx_strand_id
1 'polypeptide(L)'
;MAKTITLPEKPKLIKLPRITRELVQCQMCGYCIDVCEAHRQTPWESVTSRGKIYYLNQLDKRGFGAEDKILGRKVTISPEFVDAMYKCTGCGNCEEVCQAKIKLVDLWETVRAWLVQEGVGPMPVHKGINEKIARTGNSFGEPKSKRDAWWPEDVERAEVPDAIMFAGCTGSYRMQHIPAAGVRVLARAGVKINCMGEDEVCCTSPLLRTGVKTQTLELARKNVTKADGMGAKDMVMTCAGCYKTMSSNIGNYYSKTGQNVYHFVQYVDKLITEKKLPLNNEYKAVVTYHDPCHLGRHSKVYEEPRNILKKIKGLTFVEMEKNRDHSRCCGAGGGYKSAFNDFAVNIAAERIHDAEAVGAEVIATACPFCVLNLKAGAKKLKSPIKIVDISEILLEVTAPKVEPKPEPVPEPVPAPAPVAPAPVAEPEPAVEEADDDDEEDDGEDYNYDLTPEGIVRRAAWNKKLRCRRYYGDLQIPVAFVKGKVAVYVDEDESEVRPKLEEDGWLVLKFTSDDITDGEKQAIIIRDKVKEHMRDMKKAKKRK
;
A
#
# COMPACT_ATOMS: atom_id res chain seq x y z
N MET A 1 -15.95 1.22 -16.43
CA MET A 1 -17.40 1.40 -16.15
C MET A 1 -17.63 1.32 -14.64
N ALA A 2 -18.32 2.31 -14.04
CA ALA A 2 -18.60 2.27 -12.61
C ALA A 2 -19.63 1.17 -12.32
N LYS A 3 -19.29 0.19 -11.47
CA LYS A 3 -20.25 -0.81 -11.01
C LYS A 3 -21.37 -0.13 -10.25
N THR A 4 -22.59 -0.24 -10.73
CA THR A 4 -23.80 0.27 -10.10
C THR A 4 -24.02 -0.46 -8.76
N ILE A 5 -23.98 0.29 -7.66
CA ILE A 5 -24.35 -0.25 -6.35
C ILE A 5 -25.88 -0.32 -6.31
N THR A 6 -26.43 -1.52 -6.27
CA THR A 6 -27.88 -1.72 -6.13
C THR A 6 -28.28 -1.39 -4.69
N LEU A 7 -29.10 -0.36 -4.51
CA LEU A 7 -29.66 0.00 -3.20
C LEU A 7 -30.88 -0.88 -2.89
N PRO A 8 -31.17 -1.16 -1.61
CA PRO A 8 -32.36 -1.93 -1.23
C PRO A 8 -33.65 -1.23 -1.66
N GLU A 9 -34.63 -1.99 -2.16
CA GLU A 9 -35.86 -1.50 -2.78
C GLU A 9 -36.79 -0.66 -1.88
N LYS A 10 -36.59 -0.66 -0.57
CA LYS A 10 -37.41 0.13 0.36
C LYS A 10 -36.55 1.15 1.12
N PRO A 11 -36.67 2.44 0.81
CA PRO A 11 -35.99 3.46 1.58
C PRO A 11 -36.52 3.51 3.02
N LYS A 12 -35.65 3.19 4.00
CA LYS A 12 -35.92 3.49 5.42
C LYS A 12 -35.77 5.01 5.61
N LEU A 13 -36.52 5.54 6.59
CA LEU A 13 -36.27 6.92 7.07
C LEU A 13 -34.85 6.98 7.62
N ILE A 14 -33.96 7.68 6.92
CA ILE A 14 -32.55 7.74 7.24
C ILE A 14 -32.35 8.85 8.25
N LYS A 15 -31.86 8.51 9.44
CA LYS A 15 -31.46 9.48 10.46
C LYS A 15 -29.97 9.69 10.39
N LEU A 16 -29.51 10.91 10.11
CA LEU A 16 -28.10 11.25 10.15
C LEU A 16 -27.47 10.97 11.53
N PRO A 17 -26.18 10.61 11.59
CA PRO A 17 -25.45 10.53 12.84
C PRO A 17 -25.40 11.92 13.52
N ARG A 18 -24.93 11.98 14.78
CA ARG A 18 -24.80 13.26 15.51
C ARG A 18 -23.63 14.08 14.96
N ILE A 19 -23.88 14.78 13.85
CA ILE A 19 -22.89 15.62 13.12
C ILE A 19 -23.40 17.05 12.90
N THR A 20 -24.52 17.43 13.51
CA THR A 20 -25.14 18.76 13.33
C THR A 20 -24.19 19.90 13.62
N ARG A 21 -23.32 19.73 14.63
CA ARG A 21 -22.31 20.75 14.99
C ARG A 21 -21.38 21.03 13.82
N GLU A 22 -20.81 19.99 13.22
CA GLU A 22 -19.85 20.06 12.11
C GLU A 22 -20.51 20.66 10.86
N LEU A 23 -21.78 20.29 10.61
CA LEU A 23 -22.55 20.81 9.49
C LEU A 23 -22.81 22.33 9.62
N VAL A 24 -23.16 22.79 10.83
CA VAL A 24 -23.43 24.22 11.10
C VAL A 24 -22.14 25.04 11.14
N GLN A 25 -21.04 24.49 11.65
CA GLN A 25 -19.75 25.19 11.71
C GLN A 25 -19.11 25.46 10.35
N CYS A 26 -19.47 24.70 9.32
CA CYS A 26 -18.88 24.85 7.99
C CYS A 26 -19.34 26.14 7.31
N GLN A 27 -18.41 27.08 7.10
CA GLN A 27 -18.67 28.37 6.46
C GLN A 27 -18.61 28.32 4.93
N MET A 28 -18.48 27.14 4.31
CA MET A 28 -18.39 26.95 2.85
C MET A 28 -17.27 27.76 2.15
N CYS A 29 -16.19 28.11 2.86
CA CYS A 29 -15.11 29.00 2.40
C CYS A 29 -14.26 28.42 1.25
N GLY A 30 -14.18 27.09 1.09
CA GLY A 30 -13.50 26.46 -0.05
C GLY A 30 -12.02 26.08 0.16
N TYR A 31 -11.31 26.53 1.21
CA TYR A 31 -9.89 26.22 1.43
C TYR A 31 -9.57 24.70 1.39
N CYS A 32 -10.52 23.86 1.77
CA CYS A 32 -10.36 22.41 1.72
C CYS A 32 -10.38 21.82 0.31
N ILE A 33 -10.76 22.59 -0.72
CA ILE A 33 -10.77 22.14 -2.13
C ILE A 33 -9.35 22.07 -2.66
N ASP A 34 -8.58 23.16 -2.48
CA ASP A 34 -7.24 23.31 -3.06
C ASP A 34 -6.23 22.27 -2.55
N VAL A 35 -6.42 21.81 -1.31
CA VAL A 35 -5.53 20.84 -0.66
C VAL A 35 -6.00 19.39 -0.81
N CYS A 36 -7.11 19.14 -1.51
CA CYS A 36 -7.70 17.81 -1.62
C CYS A 36 -7.10 17.02 -2.79
N GLU A 37 -6.24 16.05 -2.50
CA GLU A 37 -5.62 15.21 -3.53
C GLU A 37 -6.65 14.37 -4.30
N ALA A 38 -7.73 13.91 -3.64
CA ALA A 38 -8.81 13.22 -4.34
C ALA A 38 -9.54 14.11 -5.34
N HIS A 39 -9.70 15.41 -5.03
CA HIS A 39 -10.28 16.39 -5.95
C HIS A 39 -9.39 16.64 -7.17
N ARG A 40 -8.07 16.65 -7.01
CA ARG A 40 -7.13 16.76 -8.14
C ARG A 40 -7.25 15.61 -9.13
N GLN A 41 -7.63 14.41 -8.65
CA GLN A 41 -7.85 13.23 -9.50
C GLN A 41 -9.27 13.15 -10.05
N THR A 42 -10.24 13.71 -9.34
CA THR A 42 -11.65 13.70 -9.72
C THR A 42 -12.18 15.12 -9.48
N PRO A 43 -12.22 15.99 -10.50
CA PRO A 43 -12.49 17.43 -10.32
C PRO A 43 -13.97 17.74 -10.05
N TRP A 44 -14.61 16.93 -9.22
CA TRP A 44 -15.96 17.16 -8.73
C TRP A 44 -15.91 17.58 -7.27
N GLU A 45 -16.54 18.69 -6.96
CA GLU A 45 -16.55 19.23 -5.60
C GLU A 45 -17.14 18.25 -4.58
N SER A 46 -18.03 17.35 -5.00
CA SER A 46 -18.62 16.32 -4.15
C SER A 46 -17.59 15.45 -3.40
N VAL A 47 -16.37 15.31 -3.93
CA VAL A 47 -15.29 14.55 -3.26
C VAL A 47 -14.55 15.37 -2.21
N THR A 48 -14.71 16.70 -2.18
CA THR A 48 -14.08 17.59 -1.20
C THR A 48 -14.87 17.64 0.11
N SER A 49 -14.25 18.16 1.16
CA SER A 49 -14.95 18.30 2.44
C SER A 49 -16.12 19.29 2.35
N ARG A 50 -15.98 20.41 1.63
CA ARG A 50 -17.06 21.36 1.41
C ARG A 50 -18.26 20.72 0.71
N GLY A 51 -18.02 20.05 -0.40
CA GLY A 51 -19.09 19.39 -1.16
C GLY A 51 -19.79 18.27 -0.38
N LYS A 52 -19.03 17.47 0.38
CA LYS A 52 -19.59 16.44 1.27
C LYS A 52 -20.47 17.02 2.36
N ILE A 53 -20.04 18.11 3.02
CA ILE A 53 -20.83 18.80 4.03
C ILE A 53 -22.08 19.43 3.40
N TYR A 54 -21.93 20.05 2.22
CA TYR A 54 -23.08 20.58 1.49
C TYR A 54 -24.13 19.50 1.24
N TYR A 55 -23.70 18.34 0.76
CA TYR A 55 -24.62 17.22 0.50
C TYR A 55 -25.30 16.71 1.78
N LEU A 56 -24.55 16.55 2.87
CA LEU A 56 -25.11 16.17 4.17
C LEU A 56 -26.12 17.20 4.69
N ASN A 57 -25.87 18.50 4.50
CA ASN A 57 -26.82 19.56 4.82
C ASN A 57 -28.10 19.46 3.98
N GLN A 58 -28.01 19.07 2.71
CA GLN A 58 -29.20 18.87 1.88
C GLN A 58 -29.99 17.62 2.35
N LEU A 59 -29.29 16.54 2.73
CA LEU A 59 -29.94 15.37 3.33
C LEU A 59 -30.66 15.72 4.63
N ASP A 60 -30.00 16.48 5.53
CA ASP A 60 -30.56 16.90 6.81
C ASP A 60 -31.83 17.74 6.61
N LYS A 61 -31.79 18.70 5.71
CA LYS A 61 -32.94 19.59 5.41
C LYS A 61 -34.09 18.88 4.72
N ARG A 62 -33.81 17.99 3.76
CA ARG A 62 -34.84 17.32 2.95
C ARG A 62 -35.45 16.09 3.59
N GLY A 63 -34.73 15.42 4.47
CA GLY A 63 -35.20 14.18 5.12
C GLY A 63 -35.99 14.39 6.39
N PHE A 64 -35.91 15.58 6.99
CA PHE A 64 -36.40 15.87 8.34
C PHE A 64 -37.27 17.13 8.43
N GLY A 65 -37.41 17.87 7.34
CA GLY A 65 -38.31 19.04 7.28
C GLY A 65 -39.77 18.66 7.38
N ALA A 66 -40.61 19.56 7.95
CA ALA A 66 -42.06 19.37 8.01
C ALA A 66 -42.67 19.13 6.62
N GLU A 67 -42.14 19.84 5.59
CA GLU A 67 -42.55 19.68 4.20
C GLU A 67 -42.33 18.28 3.65
N ASP A 68 -41.18 17.66 3.94
CA ASP A 68 -40.88 16.32 3.44
C ASP A 68 -41.78 15.25 4.11
N LYS A 69 -42.12 15.46 5.38
CA LYS A 69 -43.09 14.61 6.09
C LYS A 69 -44.50 14.73 5.52
N ILE A 70 -44.93 15.95 5.19
CA ILE A 70 -46.24 16.24 4.63
C ILE A 70 -46.36 15.75 3.19
N LEU A 71 -45.29 15.96 2.37
CA LEU A 71 -45.29 15.58 0.97
C LEU A 71 -44.87 14.13 0.73
N GLY A 72 -44.58 13.35 1.77
CA GLY A 72 -44.19 11.94 1.67
C GLY A 72 -42.86 11.74 0.90
N ARG A 73 -42.03 12.78 0.79
CA ARG A 73 -40.74 12.69 0.10
C ARG A 73 -39.82 11.77 0.88
N LYS A 74 -39.25 10.78 0.19
CA LYS A 74 -38.29 9.84 0.75
C LYS A 74 -36.88 10.31 0.41
N VAL A 75 -36.04 10.44 1.43
CA VAL A 75 -34.61 10.70 1.24
C VAL A 75 -33.92 9.38 0.94
N THR A 76 -33.21 9.35 -0.18
CA THR A 76 -32.38 8.19 -0.57
C THR A 76 -30.92 8.61 -0.60
N ILE A 77 -30.04 7.75 -0.13
CA ILE A 77 -28.61 7.91 -0.31
C ILE A 77 -28.26 7.44 -1.72
N SER A 78 -27.79 8.36 -2.56
CA SER A 78 -27.40 7.99 -3.92
C SER A 78 -26.07 7.23 -3.97
N PRO A 79 -25.85 6.35 -4.97
CA PRO A 79 -24.56 5.68 -5.18
C PRO A 79 -23.41 6.68 -5.33
N GLU A 80 -23.63 7.82 -5.98
CA GLU A 80 -22.63 8.86 -6.21
C GLU A 80 -22.22 9.52 -4.88
N PHE A 81 -23.13 9.64 -3.92
CA PHE A 81 -22.78 10.13 -2.59
C PHE A 81 -21.91 9.13 -1.85
N VAL A 82 -22.25 7.84 -1.91
CA VAL A 82 -21.43 6.77 -1.31
C VAL A 82 -20.04 6.78 -1.94
N ASP A 83 -19.95 6.80 -3.27
CA ASP A 83 -18.69 6.90 -4.00
C ASP A 83 -17.87 8.12 -3.57
N ALA A 84 -18.49 9.31 -3.52
CA ALA A 84 -17.83 10.53 -3.06
C ALA A 84 -17.31 10.42 -1.61
N MET A 85 -18.05 9.76 -0.71
CA MET A 85 -17.61 9.56 0.68
C MET A 85 -16.38 8.67 0.78
N TYR A 86 -16.25 7.66 -0.08
CA TYR A 86 -15.08 6.79 -0.12
C TYR A 86 -13.93 7.33 -0.97
N LYS A 87 -14.16 8.28 -1.88
CA LYS A 87 -13.13 9.07 -2.57
C LYS A 87 -12.46 10.06 -1.62
N CYS A 88 -11.84 9.53 -0.56
CA CYS A 88 -11.11 10.28 0.44
C CYS A 88 -10.06 9.40 1.11
N THR A 89 -8.80 9.84 1.04
CA THR A 89 -7.65 9.14 1.65
C THR A 89 -7.61 9.25 3.18
N GLY A 90 -8.45 10.10 3.80
CA GLY A 90 -8.40 10.38 5.23
C GLY A 90 -7.11 11.07 5.68
N CYS A 91 -6.44 11.81 4.80
CA CYS A 91 -5.13 12.40 5.09
C CYS A 91 -5.16 13.59 6.07
N GLY A 92 -6.30 14.24 6.26
CA GLY A 92 -6.45 15.36 7.19
C GLY A 92 -5.99 16.73 6.67
N ASN A 93 -5.52 16.86 5.43
CA ASN A 93 -5.06 18.15 4.88
C ASN A 93 -6.16 19.22 4.89
N CYS A 94 -7.39 18.81 4.58
CA CYS A 94 -8.56 19.67 4.68
C CYS A 94 -8.87 20.15 6.12
N GLU A 95 -8.49 19.36 7.13
CA GLU A 95 -8.65 19.72 8.54
C GLU A 95 -7.65 20.80 8.97
N GLU A 96 -6.39 20.70 8.51
CA GLU A 96 -5.34 21.69 8.84
C GLU A 96 -5.69 23.09 8.29
N VAL A 97 -6.23 23.17 7.08
CA VAL A 97 -6.61 24.46 6.47
C VAL A 97 -8.01 24.95 6.89
N CYS A 98 -8.75 24.18 7.65
CA CYS A 98 -10.11 24.54 8.06
C CYS A 98 -10.10 25.67 9.07
N GLN A 99 -10.61 26.85 8.69
CA GLN A 99 -10.70 28.02 9.58
C GLN A 99 -11.65 27.80 10.76
N ALA A 100 -12.72 27.02 10.54
CA ALA A 100 -13.67 26.65 11.59
C ALA A 100 -13.16 25.51 12.48
N LYS A 101 -11.94 24.99 12.24
CA LYS A 101 -11.31 23.90 13.03
C LYS A 101 -12.18 22.66 13.20
N ILE A 102 -12.96 22.33 12.17
CA ILE A 102 -13.78 21.13 12.15
C ILE A 102 -12.87 19.90 12.08
N LYS A 103 -13.14 18.89 12.92
CA LYS A 103 -12.46 17.59 12.90
C LYS A 103 -12.96 16.74 11.73
N LEU A 104 -12.52 17.11 10.52
CA LEU A 104 -13.03 16.55 9.27
C LEU A 104 -12.72 15.07 9.11
N VAL A 105 -11.59 14.58 9.60
CA VAL A 105 -11.24 13.16 9.52
C VAL A 105 -12.21 12.33 10.37
N ASP A 106 -12.45 12.74 11.60
CA ASP A 106 -13.39 12.07 12.51
C ASP A 106 -14.82 12.13 11.96
N LEU A 107 -15.18 13.26 11.33
CA LEU A 107 -16.47 13.41 10.66
C LEU A 107 -16.65 12.37 9.56
N TRP A 108 -15.66 12.21 8.67
CA TRP A 108 -15.77 11.24 7.56
C TRP A 108 -15.77 9.79 8.05
N GLU A 109 -15.05 9.47 9.10
CA GLU A 109 -15.12 8.14 9.73
C GLU A 109 -16.49 7.88 10.35
N THR A 110 -17.08 8.91 10.97
CA THR A 110 -18.45 8.84 11.53
C THR A 110 -19.49 8.65 10.43
N VAL A 111 -19.38 9.39 9.33
CA VAL A 111 -20.30 9.24 8.18
C VAL A 111 -20.14 7.89 7.51
N ARG A 112 -18.91 7.40 7.31
CA ARG A 112 -18.68 6.06 6.76
C ARG A 112 -19.23 4.96 7.67
N ALA A 113 -19.09 5.10 8.98
CA ALA A 113 -19.66 4.15 9.93
C ALA A 113 -21.20 4.14 9.87
N TRP A 114 -21.80 5.30 9.71
CA TRP A 114 -23.23 5.42 9.49
C TRP A 114 -23.67 4.77 8.16
N LEU A 115 -22.96 4.99 7.05
CA LEU A 115 -23.26 4.32 5.77
C LEU A 115 -23.21 2.80 5.88
N VAL A 116 -22.27 2.27 6.68
CA VAL A 116 -22.18 0.82 6.97
C VAL A 116 -23.38 0.34 7.78
N GLN A 117 -23.81 1.10 8.78
CA GLN A 117 -25.00 0.77 9.59
C GLN A 117 -26.29 0.79 8.76
N GLU A 118 -26.41 1.71 7.80
CA GLU A 118 -27.55 1.80 6.89
C GLU A 118 -27.49 0.73 5.76
N GLY A 119 -26.43 -0.08 5.70
CA GLY A 119 -26.29 -1.16 4.73
C GLY A 119 -25.90 -0.71 3.32
N VAL A 120 -25.56 0.58 3.12
CA VAL A 120 -25.10 1.14 1.84
C VAL A 120 -23.56 1.28 1.74
N GLY A 121 -22.87 0.97 2.81
CA GLY A 121 -21.41 0.88 2.90
C GLY A 121 -20.98 -0.43 3.58
N PRO A 122 -19.67 -0.72 3.64
CA PRO A 122 -18.61 -0.10 2.86
C PRO A 122 -18.67 -0.53 1.39
N MET A 123 -17.79 0.04 0.53
CA MET A 123 -17.70 -0.41 -0.87
C MET A 123 -17.36 -1.91 -0.94
N PRO A 124 -17.77 -2.63 -2.01
CA PRO A 124 -17.56 -4.08 -2.13
C PRO A 124 -16.12 -4.54 -1.88
N VAL A 125 -15.15 -3.81 -2.42
CA VAL A 125 -13.71 -4.11 -2.20
C VAL A 125 -13.32 -4.00 -0.72
N HIS A 126 -13.85 -3.01 0.00
CA HIS A 126 -13.60 -2.86 1.44
C HIS A 126 -14.27 -3.97 2.24
N LYS A 127 -15.48 -4.39 1.84
CA LYS A 127 -16.17 -5.54 2.44
C LYS A 127 -15.32 -6.80 2.34
N GLY A 128 -14.75 -7.09 1.16
CA GLY A 128 -13.85 -8.22 0.96
C GLY A 128 -12.58 -8.16 1.84
N ILE A 129 -12.00 -6.95 2.02
CA ILE A 129 -10.86 -6.77 2.95
C ILE A 129 -11.28 -7.04 4.40
N ASN A 130 -12.45 -6.54 4.81
CA ASN A 130 -12.95 -6.72 6.16
C ASN A 130 -13.27 -8.19 6.47
N GLU A 131 -13.78 -8.93 5.50
CA GLU A 131 -13.98 -10.39 5.57
C GLU A 131 -12.66 -11.15 5.71
N LYS A 132 -11.61 -10.75 4.96
CA LYS A 132 -10.26 -11.29 5.15
C LYS A 132 -9.75 -11.06 6.57
N ILE A 133 -9.88 -9.82 7.08
CA ILE A 133 -9.48 -9.49 8.46
C ILE A 133 -10.24 -10.36 9.47
N ALA A 134 -11.54 -10.54 9.31
CA ALA A 134 -12.35 -11.37 10.20
C ALA A 134 -11.87 -12.83 10.22
N ARG A 135 -11.55 -13.38 9.04
CA ARG A 135 -11.18 -14.78 8.88
C ARG A 135 -9.73 -15.06 9.31
N THR A 136 -8.78 -14.19 8.95
CA THR A 136 -7.34 -14.48 9.09
C THR A 136 -6.62 -13.54 10.06
N GLY A 137 -7.29 -12.52 10.60
CA GLY A 137 -6.67 -11.50 11.44
C GLY A 137 -5.82 -10.49 10.67
N ASN A 138 -5.80 -10.51 9.33
CA ASN A 138 -5.03 -9.56 8.53
C ASN A 138 -5.73 -9.13 7.23
N SER A 139 -5.36 -7.96 6.70
CA SER A 139 -6.02 -7.35 5.54
C SER A 139 -5.72 -8.03 4.20
N PHE A 140 -4.72 -8.90 4.14
CA PHE A 140 -4.30 -9.60 2.92
C PHE A 140 -4.90 -11.01 2.81
N GLY A 141 -5.46 -11.56 3.90
CA GLY A 141 -5.99 -12.92 3.93
C GLY A 141 -4.90 -14.00 3.99
N GLU A 142 -3.68 -13.62 4.33
CA GLU A 142 -2.53 -14.52 4.43
C GLU A 142 -2.62 -15.44 5.66
N PRO A 143 -1.96 -16.60 5.62
CA PRO A 143 -1.89 -17.51 6.78
C PRO A 143 -1.23 -16.84 7.99
N LYS A 144 -1.75 -17.15 9.20
CA LYS A 144 -1.17 -16.65 10.46
C LYS A 144 0.27 -17.13 10.66
N SER A 145 0.60 -18.35 10.26
CA SER A 145 1.94 -18.93 10.34
C SER A 145 3.02 -18.15 9.58
N LYS A 146 2.62 -17.23 8.68
CA LYS A 146 3.53 -16.31 8.00
C LYS A 146 3.60 -14.93 8.64
N ARG A 147 2.90 -14.71 9.77
CA ARG A 147 2.79 -13.38 10.38
C ARG A 147 4.13 -12.81 10.81
N ASP A 148 5.04 -13.64 11.27
CA ASP A 148 6.38 -13.28 11.76
C ASP A 148 7.53 -13.85 10.92
N ALA A 149 7.24 -14.34 9.70
CA ALA A 149 8.24 -14.80 8.73
C ALA A 149 9.25 -13.71 8.30
N TRP A 150 8.97 -12.44 8.62
CA TRP A 150 9.85 -11.31 8.42
C TRP A 150 10.95 -11.18 9.48
N TRP A 151 10.86 -11.94 10.60
CA TRP A 151 11.85 -11.83 11.68
C TRP A 151 13.23 -12.26 11.19
N PRO A 152 14.26 -11.43 11.41
CA PRO A 152 15.60 -11.75 10.90
C PRO A 152 16.26 -12.86 11.72
N GLU A 153 16.88 -13.82 11.05
CA GLU A 153 17.56 -14.98 11.68
C GLU A 153 18.77 -14.58 12.54
N ASP A 154 19.38 -13.43 12.22
CA ASP A 154 20.56 -12.89 12.90
C ASP A 154 20.21 -12.10 14.19
N VAL A 155 18.95 -12.03 14.59
CA VAL A 155 18.51 -11.37 15.84
C VAL A 155 17.73 -12.36 16.70
N GLU A 156 18.25 -12.66 17.87
CA GLU A 156 17.59 -13.52 18.86
C GLU A 156 16.33 -12.84 19.43
N ARG A 157 15.25 -13.63 19.61
CA ARG A 157 14.03 -13.17 20.29
C ARG A 157 14.20 -13.19 21.79
N ALA A 158 14.07 -12.05 22.44
CA ALA A 158 14.19 -11.97 23.89
C ALA A 158 13.00 -12.64 24.59
N GLU A 159 13.24 -13.48 25.59
CA GLU A 159 12.18 -14.06 26.43
C GLU A 159 11.44 -12.99 27.23
N VAL A 160 12.19 -12.04 27.81
CA VAL A 160 11.67 -10.86 28.49
C VAL A 160 12.13 -9.61 27.73
N PRO A 161 11.31 -9.11 26.81
CA PRO A 161 11.70 -7.99 25.95
C PRO A 161 11.56 -6.62 26.66
N ASP A 162 12.48 -5.70 26.35
CA ASP A 162 12.32 -4.28 26.67
C ASP A 162 11.22 -3.66 25.78
N ALA A 163 11.16 -4.10 24.52
CA ALA A 163 10.22 -3.60 23.53
C ALA A 163 9.61 -4.71 22.68
N ILE A 164 8.35 -4.52 22.26
CA ILE A 164 7.65 -5.36 21.28
C ILE A 164 7.68 -4.65 19.92
N MET A 165 8.17 -5.33 18.86
CA MET A 165 7.96 -4.86 17.49
C MET A 165 6.57 -5.27 17.01
N PHE A 166 5.71 -4.29 16.74
CA PHE A 166 4.43 -4.48 16.08
C PHE A 166 4.61 -4.21 14.58
N ALA A 167 4.72 -5.25 13.76
CA ALA A 167 5.00 -5.11 12.32
C ALA A 167 3.82 -4.59 11.51
N GLY A 168 2.59 -4.93 11.91
CA GLY A 168 1.37 -4.65 11.16
C GLY A 168 1.26 -5.49 9.88
N CYS A 169 0.07 -5.44 9.24
CA CYS A 169 -0.21 -6.31 8.10
C CYS A 169 0.72 -6.05 6.90
N THR A 170 0.98 -4.78 6.56
CA THR A 170 1.84 -4.44 5.41
C THR A 170 3.30 -4.81 5.67
N GLY A 171 3.81 -4.56 6.86
CA GLY A 171 5.15 -4.98 7.27
C GLY A 171 5.30 -6.51 7.23
N SER A 172 4.33 -7.23 7.80
CA SER A 172 4.43 -8.70 7.87
C SER A 172 4.36 -9.41 6.51
N TYR A 173 3.57 -8.89 5.56
CA TYR A 173 3.24 -9.67 4.35
C TYR A 173 3.66 -9.05 3.02
N ARG A 174 4.01 -7.77 2.97
CA ARG A 174 4.36 -7.08 1.72
C ARG A 174 5.70 -6.34 1.78
N MET A 175 6.05 -5.77 2.92
CA MET A 175 7.27 -4.96 3.12
C MET A 175 8.09 -5.52 4.29
N GLN A 176 8.39 -6.81 4.26
CA GLN A 176 9.04 -7.57 5.33
C GLN A 176 10.41 -7.01 5.73
N HIS A 177 11.14 -6.45 4.76
CA HIS A 177 12.44 -5.84 4.98
C HIS A 177 12.39 -4.64 5.94
N ILE A 178 11.26 -3.92 6.04
CA ILE A 178 11.12 -2.74 6.90
C ILE A 178 11.12 -3.12 8.40
N PRO A 179 10.21 -3.97 8.92
CA PRO A 179 10.28 -4.39 10.31
C PRO A 179 11.54 -5.19 10.61
N ALA A 180 12.07 -5.98 9.67
CA ALA A 180 13.33 -6.69 9.83
C ALA A 180 14.52 -5.73 10.00
N ALA A 181 14.60 -4.67 9.20
CA ALA A 181 15.59 -3.61 9.36
C ALA A 181 15.43 -2.91 10.73
N GLY A 182 14.17 -2.59 11.11
CA GLY A 182 13.88 -1.98 12.41
C GLY A 182 14.36 -2.82 13.58
N VAL A 183 14.11 -4.12 13.59
CA VAL A 183 14.57 -5.05 14.64
C VAL A 183 16.09 -5.10 14.71
N ARG A 184 16.80 -5.19 13.58
CA ARG A 184 18.28 -5.18 13.55
C ARG A 184 18.86 -3.87 14.11
N VAL A 185 18.25 -2.73 13.74
CA VAL A 185 18.68 -1.42 14.24
C VAL A 185 18.51 -1.33 15.78
N LEU A 186 17.37 -1.79 16.30
CA LEU A 186 17.11 -1.78 17.74
C LEU A 186 18.04 -2.76 18.49
N ALA A 187 18.29 -3.94 17.95
CA ALA A 187 19.23 -4.90 18.52
C ALA A 187 20.67 -4.32 18.59
N ARG A 188 21.12 -3.57 17.57
CA ARG A 188 22.41 -2.85 17.58
C ARG A 188 22.49 -1.78 18.65
N ALA A 189 21.36 -1.24 19.09
CA ALA A 189 21.29 -0.32 20.23
C ALA A 189 21.23 -1.04 21.59
N GLY A 190 21.31 -2.37 21.63
CA GLY A 190 21.22 -3.17 22.83
C GLY A 190 19.80 -3.35 23.37
N VAL A 191 18.76 -3.03 22.60
CA VAL A 191 17.37 -3.22 23.01
C VAL A 191 17.02 -4.71 22.89
N LYS A 192 16.57 -5.30 23.99
CA LYS A 192 15.99 -6.65 23.99
C LYS A 192 14.61 -6.60 23.36
N ILE A 193 14.44 -7.26 22.22
CA ILE A 193 13.24 -7.12 21.39
C ILE A 193 12.61 -8.48 21.08
N ASN A 194 11.28 -8.49 20.97
CA ASN A 194 10.50 -9.62 20.49
C ASN A 194 9.29 -9.11 19.69
N CYS A 195 8.49 -10.00 19.12
CA CYS A 195 7.22 -9.68 18.48
C CYS A 195 6.11 -10.59 19.01
N MET A 196 4.86 -10.28 18.72
CA MET A 196 3.71 -11.11 19.12
C MET A 196 3.55 -12.40 18.29
N GLY A 197 4.39 -12.60 17.27
CA GLY A 197 4.36 -13.78 16.42
C GLY A 197 3.00 -13.91 15.69
N GLU A 198 2.52 -15.15 15.59
CA GLU A 198 1.23 -15.48 14.97
C GLU A 198 0.01 -14.87 15.68
N ASP A 199 0.17 -14.44 16.93
CA ASP A 199 -0.90 -13.82 17.71
C ASP A 199 -1.13 -12.35 17.38
N GLU A 200 -0.19 -11.70 16.67
CA GLU A 200 -0.39 -10.34 16.18
C GLU A 200 -1.51 -10.31 15.15
N VAL A 201 -2.56 -9.54 15.40
CA VAL A 201 -3.66 -9.34 14.45
C VAL A 201 -3.68 -7.91 13.91
N CYS A 202 -4.54 -7.65 12.93
CA CYS A 202 -4.69 -6.31 12.35
C CYS A 202 -4.88 -5.25 13.43
N CYS A 203 -4.16 -4.13 13.30
CA CYS A 203 -4.30 -2.97 14.21
C CYS A 203 -5.68 -2.29 14.14
N THR A 204 -6.58 -2.76 13.29
CA THR A 204 -7.93 -2.23 13.03
C THR A 204 -7.99 -0.95 12.20
N SER A 205 -6.89 -0.32 11.87
CA SER A 205 -6.89 0.91 11.07
C SER A 205 -7.72 0.80 9.77
N PRO A 206 -7.61 -0.25 8.93
CA PRO A 206 -8.44 -0.38 7.72
C PRO A 206 -9.94 -0.43 8.03
N LEU A 207 -10.34 -1.11 9.11
CA LEU A 207 -11.74 -1.22 9.54
C LEU A 207 -12.29 0.15 9.92
N LEU A 208 -11.59 0.89 10.78
CA LEU A 208 -11.99 2.22 11.23
C LEU A 208 -12.12 3.20 10.05
N ARG A 209 -11.14 3.20 9.16
CA ARG A 209 -11.13 4.10 7.99
C ARG A 209 -12.21 3.77 6.96
N THR A 210 -12.72 2.55 6.92
CA THR A 210 -13.84 2.14 6.04
C THR A 210 -15.19 2.13 6.74
N GLY A 211 -15.24 2.50 8.03
CA GLY A 211 -16.49 2.65 8.80
C GLY A 211 -16.97 1.37 9.50
N VAL A 212 -16.17 0.28 9.49
CA VAL A 212 -16.53 -0.98 10.13
C VAL A 212 -16.03 -1.00 11.58
N LYS A 213 -16.92 -0.93 12.55
CA LYS A 213 -16.59 -0.87 13.99
C LYS A 213 -16.78 -2.20 14.70
N THR A 214 -17.59 -3.10 14.17
CA THR A 214 -18.03 -4.34 14.85
C THR A 214 -16.89 -5.29 15.22
N GLN A 215 -15.89 -5.42 14.35
CA GLN A 215 -14.75 -6.33 14.58
C GLN A 215 -13.61 -5.66 15.36
N THR A 216 -13.66 -4.34 15.51
CA THR A 216 -12.57 -3.56 16.11
C THR A 216 -12.34 -3.93 17.56
N LEU A 217 -13.40 -4.15 18.34
CA LEU A 217 -13.31 -4.52 19.75
C LEU A 217 -12.54 -5.83 19.97
N GLU A 218 -12.86 -6.87 19.21
CA GLU A 218 -12.24 -8.18 19.37
C GLU A 218 -10.74 -8.16 19.00
N LEU A 219 -10.41 -7.52 17.87
CA LEU A 219 -9.01 -7.40 17.41
C LEU A 219 -8.21 -6.51 18.35
N ALA A 220 -8.78 -5.41 18.84
CA ALA A 220 -8.18 -4.56 19.85
C ALA A 220 -7.83 -5.35 21.11
N ARG A 221 -8.81 -6.10 21.64
CA ARG A 221 -8.61 -6.96 22.80
C ARG A 221 -7.48 -7.96 22.59
N LYS A 222 -7.46 -8.67 21.45
CA LYS A 222 -6.41 -9.66 21.15
C LYS A 222 -5.01 -9.03 21.20
N ASN A 223 -4.80 -7.91 20.50
CA ASN A 223 -3.51 -7.25 20.45
C ASN A 223 -3.09 -6.72 21.84
N VAL A 224 -3.99 -6.04 22.57
CA VAL A 224 -3.68 -5.46 23.89
C VAL A 224 -3.39 -6.56 24.90
N THR A 225 -4.25 -7.58 25.02
CA THR A 225 -4.04 -8.69 25.96
C THR A 225 -2.74 -9.44 25.68
N LYS A 226 -2.42 -9.70 24.41
CA LYS A 226 -1.16 -10.37 24.06
C LYS A 226 0.06 -9.53 24.40
N ALA A 227 0.02 -8.24 24.05
CA ALA A 227 1.13 -7.32 24.32
C ALA A 227 1.37 -7.17 25.84
N ASP A 228 0.29 -6.99 26.63
CA ASP A 228 0.38 -6.85 28.07
C ASP A 228 0.94 -8.12 28.73
N GLY A 229 0.58 -9.30 28.21
CA GLY A 229 1.09 -10.60 28.66
C GLY A 229 2.58 -10.85 28.37
N MET A 230 3.21 -10.06 27.47
CA MET A 230 4.65 -10.18 27.17
C MET A 230 5.55 -9.43 28.16
N GLY A 231 4.98 -8.56 29.02
CA GLY A 231 5.71 -7.85 30.05
C GLY A 231 6.68 -6.78 29.56
N ALA A 232 6.70 -6.45 28.28
CA ALA A 232 7.53 -5.39 27.73
C ALA A 232 7.07 -4.01 28.20
N LYS A 233 8.02 -3.10 28.37
CA LYS A 233 7.72 -1.72 28.73
C LYS A 233 7.23 -0.89 27.55
N ASP A 234 7.79 -1.14 26.38
CA ASP A 234 7.58 -0.33 25.18
C ASP A 234 7.03 -1.18 24.04
N MET A 235 6.26 -0.54 23.14
CA MET A 235 5.80 -1.11 21.87
C MET A 235 6.24 -0.19 20.73
N VAL A 236 6.96 -0.74 19.76
CA VAL A 236 7.54 0.02 18.65
C VAL A 236 6.88 -0.41 17.33
N MET A 237 6.53 0.54 16.49
CA MET A 237 5.85 0.32 15.22
C MET A 237 6.52 1.04 14.07
N THR A 238 6.69 0.37 12.93
CA THR A 238 7.21 0.99 11.69
C THR A 238 6.10 1.59 10.83
N CYS A 239 4.83 1.30 11.11
CA CYS A 239 3.69 1.76 10.31
C CYS A 239 2.95 2.91 11.00
N ALA A 240 2.86 4.06 10.33
CA ALA A 240 2.14 5.26 10.80
C ALA A 240 0.66 4.99 11.12
N GLY A 241 -0.03 4.17 10.29
CA GLY A 241 -1.43 3.81 10.52
C GLY A 241 -1.62 2.93 11.75
N CYS A 242 -0.72 1.96 11.97
CA CYS A 242 -0.73 1.12 13.16
C CYS A 242 -0.43 1.95 14.42
N TYR A 243 0.58 2.82 14.36
CA TYR A 243 0.95 3.73 15.45
C TYR A 243 -0.23 4.62 15.86
N LYS A 244 -0.85 5.34 14.90
CA LYS A 244 -2.02 6.19 15.20
C LYS A 244 -3.15 5.39 15.84
N THR A 245 -3.39 4.17 15.38
CA THR A 245 -4.48 3.35 15.91
C THR A 245 -4.18 2.86 17.32
N MET A 246 -2.99 2.29 17.56
CA MET A 246 -2.64 1.72 18.85
C MET A 246 -2.39 2.79 19.92
N SER A 247 -1.80 3.93 19.57
CA SER A 247 -1.51 5.02 20.51
C SER A 247 -2.75 5.85 20.88
N SER A 248 -3.73 5.99 19.97
CA SER A 248 -4.83 6.95 20.15
C SER A 248 -6.22 6.36 19.97
N ASN A 249 -6.46 5.50 18.96
CA ASN A 249 -7.82 5.07 18.65
C ASN A 249 -8.25 3.84 19.46
N ILE A 250 -7.32 2.93 19.77
CA ILE A 250 -7.67 1.62 20.35
C ILE A 250 -8.37 1.75 21.70
N GLY A 251 -7.97 2.71 22.51
CA GLY A 251 -8.59 3.00 23.81
C GLY A 251 -10.08 3.39 23.75
N ASN A 252 -10.56 3.83 22.59
CA ASN A 252 -11.98 4.14 22.38
C ASN A 252 -12.83 2.88 22.17
N TYR A 253 -12.20 1.73 21.87
CA TYR A 253 -12.89 0.48 21.54
C TYR A 253 -12.69 -0.61 22.60
N TYR A 254 -11.57 -0.63 23.28
CA TYR A 254 -11.29 -1.60 24.33
C TYR A 254 -10.57 -0.89 25.51
N SER A 255 -9.26 -1.01 25.59
CA SER A 255 -8.41 -0.33 26.55
C SER A 255 -7.11 0.08 25.87
N LYS A 256 -6.42 1.06 26.45
CA LYS A 256 -5.04 1.29 26.05
C LYS A 256 -4.20 0.11 26.50
N THR A 257 -3.17 -0.21 25.72
CA THR A 257 -2.14 -1.16 26.12
C THR A 257 -1.32 -0.60 27.29
N GLY A 258 -0.77 -1.47 28.13
CA GLY A 258 0.11 -1.10 29.25
C GLY A 258 1.47 -0.55 28.82
N GLN A 259 1.87 -0.79 27.56
CA GLN A 259 3.15 -0.31 27.02
C GLN A 259 3.09 1.17 26.64
N ASN A 260 4.27 1.83 26.68
CA ASN A 260 4.48 3.09 25.96
C ASN A 260 4.53 2.80 24.45
N VAL A 261 3.61 3.38 23.69
CA VAL A 261 3.54 3.15 22.25
C VAL A 261 4.37 4.20 21.52
N TYR A 262 5.36 3.74 20.76
CA TYR A 262 6.23 4.59 19.95
C TYR A 262 6.12 4.23 18.47
N HIS A 263 6.21 5.24 17.62
CA HIS A 263 6.64 4.99 16.25
C HIS A 263 8.16 4.77 16.22
N PHE A 264 8.64 3.93 15.33
CA PHE A 264 10.07 3.57 15.22
C PHE A 264 11.01 4.79 15.20
N VAL A 265 10.65 5.84 14.45
CA VAL A 265 11.49 7.07 14.37
C VAL A 265 11.59 7.82 15.71
N GLN A 266 10.55 7.82 16.52
CA GLN A 266 10.59 8.43 17.85
C GLN A 266 11.52 7.65 18.77
N TYR A 267 11.42 6.32 18.74
CA TYR A 267 12.23 5.45 19.57
C TYR A 267 13.72 5.54 19.19
N VAL A 268 14.02 5.55 17.89
CA VAL A 268 15.38 5.66 17.37
C VAL A 268 15.98 7.05 17.62
N ASP A 269 15.24 8.14 17.40
CA ASP A 269 15.76 9.51 17.69
C ASP A 269 16.15 9.65 19.17
N LYS A 270 15.36 9.04 20.09
CA LYS A 270 15.68 8.94 21.51
C LYS A 270 16.99 8.17 21.73
N LEU A 271 17.15 6.97 21.12
CA LEU A 271 18.36 6.16 21.26
C LEU A 271 19.62 6.85 20.72
N ILE A 272 19.50 7.56 19.60
CA ILE A 272 20.61 8.34 19.04
C ILE A 272 20.97 9.51 19.97
N THR A 273 19.96 10.21 20.51
CA THR A 273 20.16 11.33 21.43
C THR A 273 20.82 10.87 22.75
N GLU A 274 20.43 9.70 23.25
CA GLU A 274 21.03 9.04 24.39
C GLU A 274 22.40 8.39 24.09
N LYS A 275 22.91 8.50 22.86
CA LYS A 275 24.16 7.89 22.37
C LYS A 275 24.20 6.36 22.48
N LYS A 276 23.03 5.71 22.50
CA LYS A 276 22.91 4.24 22.53
C LYS A 276 22.95 3.61 21.15
N LEU A 277 22.68 4.39 20.10
CA LEU A 277 22.72 3.92 18.70
C LEU A 277 23.74 4.75 17.93
N PRO A 278 24.97 4.24 17.68
CA PRO A 278 25.97 4.95 16.88
C PRO A 278 25.66 4.88 15.38
N LEU A 279 25.87 6.00 14.67
CA LEU A 279 25.81 6.10 13.23
C LEU A 279 27.25 5.95 12.67
N ASN A 280 27.61 4.73 12.33
CA ASN A 280 28.99 4.35 12.03
C ASN A 280 29.44 4.70 10.61
N ASN A 281 28.51 4.61 9.64
CA ASN A 281 28.81 4.72 8.22
C ASN A 281 28.17 5.97 7.62
N GLU A 282 28.67 6.36 6.42
CA GLU A 282 28.10 7.45 5.64
C GLU A 282 26.98 6.94 4.73
N TYR A 283 26.04 7.83 4.40
CA TYR A 283 25.01 7.60 3.38
C TYR A 283 25.07 8.76 2.37
N LYS A 284 25.72 8.56 1.23
CA LYS A 284 25.96 9.60 0.23
C LYS A 284 24.79 9.70 -0.74
N ALA A 285 23.83 10.56 -0.45
CA ALA A 285 22.69 10.86 -1.32
C ALA A 285 22.04 12.19 -0.95
N VAL A 286 21.34 12.80 -1.91
CA VAL A 286 20.38 13.89 -1.65
C VAL A 286 19.05 13.26 -1.27
N VAL A 287 18.65 13.40 -0.01
CA VAL A 287 17.48 12.75 0.58
C VAL A 287 16.43 13.78 0.96
N THR A 288 15.18 13.54 0.54
CA THR A 288 14.03 14.27 1.06
C THR A 288 13.16 13.37 1.92
N TYR A 289 12.22 13.95 2.67
CA TYR A 289 11.33 13.18 3.55
C TYR A 289 9.86 13.36 3.18
N HIS A 290 9.16 12.26 2.96
CA HIS A 290 7.72 12.25 2.84
C HIS A 290 7.09 12.03 4.21
N ASP A 291 6.32 13.01 4.71
CA ASP A 291 5.59 12.92 5.97
C ASP A 291 4.34 12.02 5.83
N PRO A 292 4.31 10.82 6.43
CA PRO A 292 3.10 10.02 6.43
C PRO A 292 1.99 10.73 7.20
N CYS A 293 0.83 10.92 6.61
CA CYS A 293 -0.25 11.71 7.21
C CYS A 293 -0.67 11.26 8.61
N HIS A 294 -0.69 9.93 8.85
CA HIS A 294 -1.04 9.39 10.15
C HIS A 294 0.06 9.58 11.22
N LEU A 295 1.32 9.76 10.82
CA LEU A 295 2.41 10.07 11.73
C LEU A 295 2.52 11.59 11.95
N GLY A 296 2.56 12.37 10.88
CA GLY A 296 2.65 13.84 10.94
C GLY A 296 1.33 14.47 11.40
N ARG A 297 0.38 14.70 10.50
CA ARG A 297 -0.85 15.45 10.81
C ARG A 297 -1.66 14.86 11.96
N HIS A 298 -1.87 13.55 11.98
CA HIS A 298 -2.72 12.90 12.96
C HIS A 298 -2.04 12.64 14.31
N SER A 299 -0.69 12.61 14.37
CA SER A 299 0.06 12.27 15.60
C SER A 299 1.12 13.30 15.95
N LYS A 300 1.31 14.35 15.12
CA LYS A 300 2.22 15.48 15.32
C LYS A 300 3.71 15.10 15.46
N VAL A 301 4.12 13.97 14.89
CA VAL A 301 5.51 13.51 14.82
C VAL A 301 6.12 14.00 13.50
N TYR A 302 6.94 15.04 13.57
CA TYR A 302 7.51 15.70 12.40
C TYR A 302 9.03 15.83 12.46
N GLU A 303 9.58 16.10 13.63
CA GLU A 303 10.98 16.45 13.76
C GLU A 303 11.89 15.24 13.99
N GLU A 304 11.41 14.19 14.64
CA GLU A 304 12.20 13.00 14.93
C GLU A 304 12.81 12.36 13.66
N PRO A 305 12.05 12.14 12.55
CA PRO A 305 12.65 11.64 11.32
C PRO A 305 13.67 12.61 10.72
N ARG A 306 13.45 13.92 10.84
CA ARG A 306 14.38 14.95 10.37
C ARG A 306 15.65 15.01 11.21
N ASN A 307 15.51 14.88 12.51
CA ASN A 307 16.64 14.81 13.43
C ASN A 307 17.55 13.62 13.11
N ILE A 308 16.96 12.47 12.82
CA ILE A 308 17.68 11.26 12.40
C ILE A 308 18.46 11.54 11.11
N LEU A 309 17.76 11.96 10.03
CA LEU A 309 18.36 12.15 8.72
C LEU A 309 19.50 13.19 8.75
N LYS A 310 19.33 14.30 9.47
CA LYS A 310 20.36 15.35 9.59
C LYS A 310 21.62 14.93 10.36
N LYS A 311 21.53 13.88 11.20
CA LYS A 311 22.68 13.35 11.96
C LYS A 311 23.52 12.36 11.15
N ILE A 312 23.05 11.89 9.99
CA ILE A 312 23.73 10.91 9.14
C ILE A 312 24.82 11.61 8.32
N LYS A 313 26.05 11.14 8.43
CA LYS A 313 27.17 11.67 7.67
C LYS A 313 27.02 11.37 6.18
N GLY A 314 27.39 12.32 5.33
CA GLY A 314 27.32 12.20 3.86
C GLY A 314 25.94 12.41 3.28
N LEU A 315 24.87 12.40 4.08
CA LEU A 315 23.50 12.64 3.64
C LEU A 315 23.24 14.15 3.51
N THR A 316 22.78 14.59 2.34
CA THR A 316 22.29 15.95 2.10
C THR A 316 20.79 15.95 2.24
N PHE A 317 20.25 16.52 3.32
CA PHE A 317 18.81 16.59 3.55
C PHE A 317 18.20 17.83 2.90
N VAL A 318 17.19 17.65 2.06
CA VAL A 318 16.41 18.71 1.40
C VAL A 318 14.92 18.54 1.70
N GLU A 319 14.21 19.65 1.91
CA GLU A 319 12.76 19.62 2.13
C GLU A 319 12.00 19.83 0.82
N MET A 320 10.97 19.05 0.57
CA MET A 320 9.97 19.39 -0.44
C MET A 320 9.19 20.63 -0.01
N GLU A 321 8.70 21.44 -0.96
CA GLU A 321 7.93 22.64 -0.67
C GLU A 321 6.78 22.37 0.31
N LYS A 322 5.98 21.32 0.02
CA LYS A 322 4.89 20.90 0.90
C LYS A 322 5.36 19.80 1.84
N ASN A 323 5.65 20.17 3.06
CA ASN A 323 6.14 19.27 4.10
C ASN A 323 5.37 19.46 5.42
N ARG A 324 5.63 18.64 6.42
CA ARG A 324 5.00 18.62 7.75
C ARG A 324 3.47 18.57 7.67
N ASP A 325 2.79 19.53 8.30
CA ASP A 325 1.31 19.64 8.31
C ASP A 325 0.71 19.93 6.92
N HIS A 326 1.46 20.57 6.03
CA HIS A 326 1.07 20.82 4.64
C HIS A 326 1.52 19.73 3.66
N SER A 327 2.17 18.67 4.12
CA SER A 327 2.65 17.59 3.25
C SER A 327 1.54 17.00 2.39
N ARG A 328 1.81 16.75 1.11
CA ARG A 328 0.89 16.01 0.25
C ARG A 328 0.68 14.58 0.74
N CYS A 329 -0.47 14.00 0.43
CA CYS A 329 -0.75 12.59 0.70
C CYS A 329 0.01 11.68 -0.27
N CYS A 330 0.39 10.48 0.18
CA CYS A 330 0.89 9.43 -0.72
C CYS A 330 -0.21 8.75 -1.54
N GLY A 331 -1.50 9.03 -1.27
CA GLY A 331 -2.64 8.43 -1.98
C GLY A 331 -3.16 7.11 -1.41
N ALA A 332 -2.43 6.43 -0.52
CA ALA A 332 -2.76 5.06 -0.14
C ALA A 332 -3.84 4.89 0.94
N GLY A 333 -4.06 5.92 1.78
CA GLY A 333 -4.88 5.84 3.00
C GLY A 333 -6.38 5.68 2.79
N GLY A 334 -7.12 5.51 3.90
CA GLY A 334 -8.58 5.60 3.92
C GLY A 334 -9.34 4.54 3.13
N GLY A 335 -8.71 3.45 2.71
CA GLY A 335 -9.27 2.48 1.76
C GLY A 335 -9.22 2.95 0.30
N TYR A 336 -8.65 4.14 0.04
CA TYR A 336 -8.66 4.77 -1.29
C TYR A 336 -7.88 3.95 -2.32
N LYS A 337 -6.66 3.48 -1.99
CA LYS A 337 -5.87 2.64 -2.89
C LYS A 337 -6.61 1.37 -3.30
N SER A 338 -7.32 0.74 -2.39
CA SER A 338 -8.05 -0.50 -2.68
C SER A 338 -9.23 -0.29 -3.63
N ALA A 339 -9.89 0.87 -3.55
CA ALA A 339 -11.08 1.17 -4.35
C ALA A 339 -10.76 1.94 -5.64
N PHE A 340 -9.70 2.75 -5.63
CA PHE A 340 -9.36 3.70 -6.68
C PHE A 340 -7.84 3.68 -6.94
N ASN A 341 -7.29 2.50 -7.26
CA ASN A 341 -5.85 2.29 -7.39
C ASN A 341 -5.17 3.30 -8.31
N ASP A 342 -5.70 3.53 -9.50
CA ASP A 342 -5.09 4.43 -10.48
C ASP A 342 -5.01 5.87 -9.98
N PHE A 343 -6.05 6.35 -9.31
CA PHE A 343 -6.02 7.67 -8.68
C PHE A 343 -5.02 7.72 -7.52
N ALA A 344 -4.91 6.64 -6.74
CA ALA A 344 -3.93 6.55 -5.66
C ALA A 344 -2.49 6.63 -6.19
N VAL A 345 -2.21 5.93 -7.29
CA VAL A 345 -0.90 5.96 -7.97
C VAL A 345 -0.62 7.33 -8.58
N ASN A 346 -1.64 8.00 -9.17
CA ASN A 346 -1.49 9.37 -9.67
C ASN A 346 -1.12 10.36 -8.55
N ILE A 347 -1.78 10.26 -7.39
CA ILE A 347 -1.43 11.08 -6.21
C ILE A 347 0.03 10.83 -5.78
N ALA A 348 0.47 9.58 -5.80
CA ALA A 348 1.85 9.24 -5.51
C ALA A 348 2.82 9.82 -6.54
N ALA A 349 2.47 9.77 -7.84
CA ALA A 349 3.25 10.36 -8.92
C ALA A 349 3.47 11.87 -8.74
N GLU A 350 2.44 12.61 -8.34
CA GLU A 350 2.55 14.04 -8.01
C GLU A 350 3.56 14.28 -6.85
N ARG A 351 3.63 13.34 -5.89
CA ARG A 351 4.61 13.43 -4.81
C ARG A 351 6.04 13.14 -5.26
N ILE A 352 6.22 12.28 -6.26
CA ILE A 352 7.52 12.06 -6.91
C ILE A 352 7.98 13.35 -7.59
N HIS A 353 7.12 14.04 -8.35
CA HIS A 353 7.46 15.33 -8.95
C HIS A 353 7.86 16.40 -7.92
N ASP A 354 7.20 16.44 -6.75
CA ASP A 354 7.62 17.34 -5.66
C ASP A 354 9.06 17.05 -5.20
N ALA A 355 9.49 15.79 -5.19
CA ALA A 355 10.83 15.40 -4.81
C ALA A 355 11.87 15.67 -5.92
N GLU A 356 11.51 15.46 -7.17
CA GLU A 356 12.33 15.80 -8.34
C GLU A 356 12.60 17.31 -8.39
N ALA A 357 11.59 18.13 -8.08
CA ALA A 357 11.70 19.59 -8.08
C ALA A 357 12.75 20.13 -7.09
N VAL A 358 13.09 19.38 -6.04
CA VAL A 358 14.13 19.76 -5.06
C VAL A 358 15.45 19.01 -5.28
N GLY A 359 15.57 18.29 -6.38
CA GLY A 359 16.79 17.54 -6.73
C GLY A 359 17.08 16.35 -5.84
N ALA A 360 16.04 15.74 -5.22
CA ALA A 360 16.23 14.58 -4.37
C ALA A 360 16.49 13.31 -5.20
N GLU A 361 17.43 12.49 -4.77
CA GLU A 361 17.73 11.17 -5.30
C GLU A 361 16.94 10.07 -4.56
N VAL A 362 16.57 10.36 -3.30
CA VAL A 362 15.90 9.42 -2.42
C VAL A 362 14.75 10.11 -1.70
N ILE A 363 13.59 9.48 -1.69
CA ILE A 363 12.48 9.81 -0.78
C ILE A 363 12.54 8.84 0.39
N ALA A 364 12.92 9.34 1.57
CA ALA A 364 12.75 8.59 2.81
C ALA A 364 11.34 8.80 3.37
N THR A 365 10.76 7.76 3.95
CA THR A 365 9.48 7.85 4.66
C THR A 365 9.49 6.91 5.87
N ALA A 366 8.44 6.95 6.69
CA ALA A 366 8.32 6.15 7.89
C ALA A 366 6.95 5.45 7.94
N CYS A 367 6.61 4.74 6.84
CA CYS A 367 5.37 3.97 6.74
C CYS A 367 5.43 2.98 5.57
N PRO A 368 5.33 1.67 5.80
CA PRO A 368 5.38 0.66 4.74
C PRO A 368 4.32 0.88 3.64
N PHE A 369 3.15 1.41 4.01
CA PHE A 369 2.07 1.65 3.05
C PHE A 369 2.34 2.88 2.18
N CYS A 370 3.06 3.89 2.71
CA CYS A 370 3.56 5.01 1.88
C CYS A 370 4.67 4.54 0.94
N VAL A 371 5.64 3.73 1.43
CA VAL A 371 6.70 3.14 0.58
C VAL A 371 6.08 2.41 -0.60
N LEU A 372 5.12 1.53 -0.34
CA LEU A 372 4.43 0.75 -1.37
C LEU A 372 3.79 1.63 -2.44
N ASN A 373 3.06 2.68 -2.06
CA ASN A 373 2.36 3.50 -3.05
C ASN A 373 3.29 4.51 -3.77
N LEU A 374 4.31 5.04 -3.07
CA LEU A 374 5.30 5.92 -3.69
C LEU A 374 6.16 5.15 -4.70
N LYS A 375 6.54 3.88 -4.42
CA LYS A 375 7.19 2.99 -5.39
C LYS A 375 6.33 2.81 -6.64
N ALA A 376 5.01 2.62 -6.50
CA ALA A 376 4.10 2.53 -7.65
C ALA A 376 4.04 3.85 -8.44
N GLY A 377 4.06 5.01 -7.77
CA GLY A 377 4.12 6.33 -8.41
C GLY A 377 5.42 6.55 -9.19
N ALA A 378 6.57 6.22 -8.59
CA ALA A 378 7.88 6.32 -9.24
C ALA A 378 7.96 5.39 -10.47
N LYS A 379 7.48 4.15 -10.34
CA LYS A 379 7.39 3.20 -11.47
C LYS A 379 6.54 3.76 -12.61
N LYS A 380 5.36 4.31 -12.32
CA LYS A 380 4.50 4.93 -13.33
C LYS A 380 5.19 6.03 -14.12
N LEU A 381 5.99 6.86 -13.44
CA LEU A 381 6.74 7.97 -14.04
C LEU A 381 8.07 7.51 -14.67
N LYS A 382 8.48 6.26 -14.48
CA LYS A 382 9.85 5.80 -14.81
C LYS A 382 10.92 6.69 -14.15
N SER A 383 10.62 7.21 -12.95
CA SER A 383 11.51 8.09 -12.19
C SER A 383 12.66 7.30 -11.56
N PRO A 384 13.90 7.81 -11.60
CA PRO A 384 15.06 7.16 -10.99
C PRO A 384 15.08 7.31 -9.46
N ILE A 385 14.16 8.08 -8.87
CA ILE A 385 14.11 8.33 -7.42
C ILE A 385 13.90 7.02 -6.66
N LYS A 386 14.76 6.76 -5.69
CA LYS A 386 14.63 5.62 -4.78
C LYS A 386 13.65 5.94 -3.66
N ILE A 387 12.78 4.99 -3.34
CA ILE A 387 11.84 5.11 -2.23
C ILE A 387 12.25 4.12 -1.14
N VAL A 388 12.56 4.62 0.06
CA VAL A 388 13.04 3.80 1.18
C VAL A 388 12.32 4.16 2.48
N ASP A 389 12.20 3.20 3.36
CA ASP A 389 11.85 3.48 4.76
C ASP A 389 13.09 3.94 5.54
N ILE A 390 12.92 4.83 6.51
CA ILE A 390 14.04 5.28 7.37
C ILE A 390 14.78 4.12 8.02
N SER A 391 14.09 3.02 8.34
CA SER A 391 14.72 1.83 8.91
C SER A 391 15.78 1.20 8.00
N GLU A 392 15.61 1.30 6.67
CA GLU A 392 16.57 0.80 5.69
C GLU A 392 17.85 1.66 5.69
N ILE A 393 17.70 2.99 5.68
CA ILE A 393 18.86 3.90 5.80
C ILE A 393 19.61 3.65 7.12
N LEU A 394 18.86 3.52 8.21
CA LEU A 394 19.45 3.25 9.53
C LEU A 394 20.16 1.91 9.58
N LEU A 395 19.64 0.88 8.90
CA LEU A 395 20.31 -0.42 8.81
C LEU A 395 21.69 -0.31 8.17
N GLU A 396 21.85 0.50 7.12
CA GLU A 396 23.14 0.74 6.47
C GLU A 396 24.11 1.52 7.37
N VAL A 397 23.63 2.65 7.93
CA VAL A 397 24.52 3.57 8.66
C VAL A 397 24.89 3.09 10.07
N THR A 398 24.12 2.18 10.65
CA THR A 398 24.43 1.58 11.97
C THR A 398 25.19 0.26 11.85
N ALA A 399 25.47 -0.24 10.65
CA ALA A 399 26.26 -1.44 10.44
C ALA A 399 27.64 -1.31 11.13
N PRO A 400 28.19 -2.39 11.70
CA PRO A 400 29.56 -2.38 12.22
C PRO A 400 30.51 -1.89 11.14
N LYS A 401 31.51 -1.08 11.53
CA LYS A 401 32.59 -0.72 10.60
C LYS A 401 33.31 -2.01 10.21
N VAL A 402 33.31 -2.32 8.94
CA VAL A 402 34.18 -3.37 8.43
C VAL A 402 35.60 -2.77 8.44
N GLU A 403 36.44 -3.21 9.35
CA GLU A 403 37.87 -2.93 9.24
C GLU A 403 38.33 -3.47 7.88
N PRO A 404 39.02 -2.67 7.06
CA PRO A 404 39.54 -3.18 5.81
C PRO A 404 40.43 -4.39 6.15
N LYS A 405 40.08 -5.56 5.60
CA LYS A 405 40.95 -6.71 5.67
C LYS A 405 42.31 -6.23 5.17
N PRO A 406 43.44 -6.44 5.91
CA PRO A 406 44.75 -6.05 5.41
C PRO A 406 44.89 -6.70 4.02
N GLU A 407 45.21 -5.87 3.02
CA GLU A 407 45.48 -6.39 1.68
C GLU A 407 46.56 -7.47 1.83
N PRO A 408 46.37 -8.65 1.23
CA PRO A 408 47.41 -9.66 1.26
C PRO A 408 48.66 -9.03 0.68
N VAL A 409 49.74 -9.02 1.46
CA VAL A 409 51.07 -8.59 1.00
C VAL A 409 51.34 -9.35 -0.27
N PRO A 410 51.60 -8.71 -1.41
CA PRO A 410 51.83 -9.42 -2.66
C PRO A 410 53.06 -10.33 -2.47
N GLU A 411 52.85 -11.63 -2.63
CA GLU A 411 53.95 -12.59 -2.69
C GLU A 411 54.87 -12.19 -3.85
N PRO A 412 56.22 -12.28 -3.70
CA PRO A 412 57.13 -11.93 -4.74
C PRO A 412 56.87 -12.78 -5.99
N VAL A 413 56.51 -12.12 -7.08
CA VAL A 413 56.21 -12.73 -8.37
C VAL A 413 57.48 -13.49 -8.87
N PRO A 414 57.40 -14.81 -9.07
CA PRO A 414 58.50 -15.53 -9.72
C PRO A 414 58.66 -15.05 -11.17
N ALA A 415 59.92 -14.95 -11.63
CA ALA A 415 60.27 -14.48 -12.97
C ALA A 415 59.53 -15.32 -14.06
N PRO A 416 59.10 -14.67 -15.17
CA PRO A 416 58.28 -15.36 -16.18
C PRO A 416 59.09 -16.40 -16.92
N ALA A 417 58.55 -17.62 -16.98
CA ALA A 417 59.04 -18.69 -17.89
C ALA A 417 58.62 -18.35 -19.34
N PRO A 418 59.38 -18.81 -20.34
CA PRO A 418 59.13 -18.45 -21.73
C PRO A 418 57.79 -19.01 -22.23
N VAL A 419 57.04 -18.13 -22.86
CA VAL A 419 55.69 -18.36 -23.39
C VAL A 419 55.78 -19.21 -24.65
N ALA A 420 55.15 -20.42 -24.64
CA ALA A 420 54.85 -21.14 -25.87
C ALA A 420 53.61 -20.54 -26.54
N PRO A 421 53.51 -20.56 -27.88
CA PRO A 421 52.37 -19.91 -28.56
C PRO A 421 51.09 -20.64 -28.29
N ALA A 422 50.05 -19.89 -27.92
CA ALA A 422 48.72 -20.37 -27.65
C ALA A 422 48.06 -20.91 -28.93
N PRO A 423 47.28 -22.00 -28.86
CA PRO A 423 46.42 -22.45 -29.95
C PRO A 423 45.29 -21.44 -30.18
N VAL A 424 44.99 -21.20 -31.43
CA VAL A 424 43.87 -20.37 -31.89
C VAL A 424 42.57 -21.02 -31.43
N ALA A 425 41.80 -20.32 -30.61
CA ALA A 425 40.48 -20.75 -30.21
C ALA A 425 39.51 -20.62 -31.37
N GLU A 426 38.78 -21.70 -31.67
CA GLU A 426 37.62 -21.66 -32.53
C GLU A 426 36.54 -20.76 -31.93
N PRO A 427 35.76 -20.01 -32.73
CA PRO A 427 34.75 -19.13 -32.23
C PRO A 427 33.64 -19.94 -31.56
N GLU A 428 33.38 -19.65 -30.28
CA GLU A 428 32.19 -20.12 -29.60
C GLU A 428 30.94 -19.60 -30.35
N PRO A 429 29.86 -20.41 -30.44
CA PRO A 429 28.63 -19.97 -31.07
C PRO A 429 28.04 -18.80 -30.24
N ALA A 430 27.69 -17.75 -30.94
CA ALA A 430 27.04 -16.57 -30.37
C ALA A 430 25.87 -17.01 -29.49
N VAL A 431 25.97 -16.66 -28.22
CA VAL A 431 24.83 -16.68 -27.29
C VAL A 431 23.88 -15.63 -27.82
N GLU A 432 22.72 -16.02 -28.36
CA GLU A 432 21.62 -15.11 -28.64
C GLU A 432 21.32 -14.38 -27.35
N GLU A 433 21.61 -13.08 -27.33
CA GLU A 433 21.11 -12.17 -26.30
C GLU A 433 19.60 -12.36 -26.24
N ALA A 434 19.13 -12.92 -25.15
CA ALA A 434 17.72 -12.93 -24.84
C ALA A 434 17.34 -11.45 -24.65
N ASP A 435 16.49 -10.94 -25.53
CA ASP A 435 15.85 -9.64 -25.34
C ASP A 435 15.19 -9.63 -23.97
N ASP A 436 15.81 -8.92 -23.02
CA ASP A 436 15.31 -8.62 -21.68
C ASP A 436 14.21 -7.54 -21.75
N ASP A 437 13.22 -7.73 -22.65
CA ASP A 437 11.95 -7.01 -22.66
C ASP A 437 10.88 -7.70 -21.80
N ASP A 438 11.28 -8.49 -20.82
CA ASP A 438 10.38 -8.92 -19.74
C ASP A 438 10.24 -7.77 -18.73
N GLU A 439 9.44 -6.72 -19.08
CA GLU A 439 8.78 -5.92 -18.06
C GLU A 439 7.93 -6.91 -17.25
N GLU A 440 8.47 -7.31 -16.09
CA GLU A 440 7.75 -8.13 -15.12
C GLU A 440 6.48 -7.38 -14.73
N ASP A 441 5.33 -7.89 -15.20
CA ASP A 441 4.03 -7.54 -14.65
C ASP A 441 4.06 -8.01 -13.18
N ASP A 442 4.39 -7.09 -12.25
CA ASP A 442 4.50 -7.39 -10.83
C ASP A 442 3.12 -7.84 -10.34
N GLY A 443 3.05 -9.01 -9.73
CA GLY A 443 1.81 -9.67 -9.32
C GLY A 443 0.94 -8.89 -8.31
N GLU A 444 1.26 -7.62 -8.01
CA GLU A 444 0.48 -6.79 -7.10
C GLU A 444 -0.87 -6.35 -7.69
N ASP A 445 -0.95 -6.10 -8.99
CA ASP A 445 -2.22 -5.78 -9.68
C ASP A 445 -3.20 -6.96 -9.70
N TYR A 446 -2.71 -8.20 -9.64
CA TYR A 446 -3.55 -9.40 -9.67
C TYR A 446 -4.39 -9.61 -8.40
N ASN A 447 -3.94 -9.12 -7.26
CA ASN A 447 -4.62 -9.38 -5.98
C ASN A 447 -5.91 -8.58 -5.80
N TYR A 448 -6.14 -7.51 -6.57
CA TYR A 448 -7.27 -6.61 -6.43
C TYR A 448 -8.22 -6.61 -7.63
N ASP A 449 -7.85 -7.24 -8.73
CA ASP A 449 -8.70 -7.37 -9.91
C ASP A 449 -9.70 -8.52 -9.71
N LEU A 450 -10.93 -8.17 -9.35
CA LEU A 450 -12.04 -9.11 -9.15
C LEU A 450 -12.90 -9.27 -10.40
N THR A 451 -12.50 -8.73 -11.53
CA THR A 451 -13.14 -9.02 -12.81
C THR A 451 -12.92 -10.50 -13.16
N PRO A 452 -13.77 -11.12 -13.99
CA PRO A 452 -13.55 -12.48 -14.45
C PRO A 452 -12.17 -12.68 -15.09
N GLU A 453 -11.70 -11.72 -15.89
CA GLU A 453 -10.34 -11.69 -16.46
C GLU A 453 -9.27 -11.63 -15.37
N GLY A 454 -9.46 -10.81 -14.34
CA GLY A 454 -8.55 -10.68 -13.21
C GLY A 454 -8.44 -11.97 -12.40
N ILE A 455 -9.54 -12.69 -12.22
CA ILE A 455 -9.58 -14.00 -11.56
C ILE A 455 -8.77 -15.04 -12.38
N VAL A 456 -8.98 -15.08 -13.69
CA VAL A 456 -8.26 -15.98 -14.60
C VAL A 456 -6.76 -15.65 -14.62
N ARG A 457 -6.40 -14.37 -14.71
CA ARG A 457 -4.99 -13.92 -14.68
C ARG A 457 -4.28 -14.33 -13.39
N ARG A 458 -4.91 -14.14 -12.24
CA ARG A 458 -4.36 -14.52 -10.93
C ARG A 458 -4.13 -16.02 -10.85
N ALA A 459 -5.10 -16.83 -11.27
CA ALA A 459 -4.97 -18.28 -11.28
C ALA A 459 -3.86 -18.72 -12.25
N ALA A 460 -3.74 -18.09 -13.42
CA ALA A 460 -2.65 -18.32 -14.37
C ALA A 460 -1.28 -17.96 -13.78
N TRP A 461 -1.18 -16.82 -13.07
CA TRP A 461 0.04 -16.42 -12.37
C TRP A 461 0.49 -17.45 -11.33
N ASN A 462 -0.45 -17.99 -10.55
CA ASN A 462 -0.17 -19.06 -9.58
C ASN A 462 0.36 -20.34 -10.26
N LYS A 463 0.08 -20.54 -11.56
CA LYS A 463 0.65 -21.63 -12.39
C LYS A 463 1.95 -21.21 -13.12
N LYS A 464 2.57 -20.09 -12.72
CA LYS A 464 3.80 -19.53 -13.32
C LYS A 464 3.64 -19.11 -14.79
N LEU A 465 2.44 -18.73 -15.19
CA LEU A 465 2.16 -18.17 -16.51
C LEU A 465 2.14 -16.64 -16.42
N ARG A 466 2.89 -15.98 -17.29
CA ARG A 466 2.92 -14.52 -17.39
C ARG A 466 2.06 -14.07 -18.54
N CYS A 467 1.24 -13.03 -18.34
CA CYS A 467 0.37 -12.46 -19.36
C CYS A 467 0.42 -10.93 -19.31
N ARG A 468 0.00 -10.29 -20.40
CA ARG A 468 -0.19 -8.83 -20.50
C ARG A 468 -1.66 -8.50 -20.68
N ARG A 469 -2.11 -7.33 -20.23
CA ARG A 469 -3.48 -6.81 -20.43
C ARG A 469 -3.50 -5.86 -21.62
N TYR A 470 -4.61 -5.88 -22.36
CA TYR A 470 -4.85 -4.99 -23.49
C TYR A 470 -3.63 -4.88 -24.42
N TYR A 471 -3.09 -6.07 -24.77
CA TYR A 471 -1.83 -6.18 -25.49
C TYR A 471 -2.00 -5.92 -27.00
N GLY A 472 -1.06 -5.14 -27.56
CA GLY A 472 -0.96 -4.83 -28.97
C GLY A 472 -2.07 -3.90 -29.50
N ASP A 473 -2.06 -3.66 -30.81
CA ASP A 473 -3.02 -2.78 -31.50
C ASP A 473 -4.46 -3.28 -31.42
N LEU A 474 -4.63 -4.61 -31.29
CA LEU A 474 -5.94 -5.24 -31.15
C LEU A 474 -6.44 -5.32 -29.70
N GLN A 475 -5.72 -4.71 -28.74
CA GLN A 475 -6.11 -4.58 -27.35
C GLN A 475 -6.55 -5.90 -26.71
N ILE A 476 -5.79 -6.99 -26.90
CA ILE A 476 -6.09 -8.32 -26.36
C ILE A 476 -6.28 -8.24 -24.84
N PRO A 477 -7.45 -8.58 -24.27
CA PRO A 477 -7.74 -8.39 -22.84
C PRO A 477 -6.78 -9.14 -21.93
N VAL A 478 -6.43 -10.38 -22.26
CA VAL A 478 -5.41 -11.18 -21.56
C VAL A 478 -4.54 -11.92 -22.58
N ALA A 479 -3.31 -11.51 -22.74
CA ALA A 479 -2.37 -12.04 -23.73
C ALA A 479 -1.22 -12.82 -23.09
N PHE A 480 -1.05 -14.09 -23.44
CA PHE A 480 0.14 -14.89 -23.11
C PHE A 480 1.13 -14.84 -24.27
N VAL A 481 1.93 -13.78 -24.29
CA VAL A 481 2.74 -13.35 -25.45
C VAL A 481 3.72 -14.44 -25.91
N LYS A 482 4.46 -15.06 -24.99
CA LYS A 482 5.43 -16.14 -25.33
C LYS A 482 4.77 -17.34 -26.04
N GLY A 483 3.52 -17.63 -25.71
CA GLY A 483 2.74 -18.72 -26.30
C GLY A 483 1.80 -18.30 -27.41
N LYS A 484 1.69 -17.02 -27.71
CA LYS A 484 0.69 -16.44 -28.62
C LYS A 484 -0.72 -16.97 -28.34
N VAL A 485 -1.16 -16.87 -27.08
CA VAL A 485 -2.52 -17.25 -26.67
C VAL A 485 -3.25 -16.01 -26.17
N ALA A 486 -4.35 -15.67 -26.81
CA ALA A 486 -5.26 -14.59 -26.47
C ALA A 486 -6.47 -15.16 -25.71
N VAL A 487 -6.85 -14.52 -24.60
CA VAL A 487 -7.98 -14.96 -23.77
C VAL A 487 -9.00 -13.83 -23.63
N TYR A 488 -10.24 -14.14 -23.92
CA TYR A 488 -11.41 -13.28 -23.81
C TYR A 488 -12.38 -13.86 -22.79
N VAL A 489 -12.99 -12.99 -21.97
CA VAL A 489 -14.00 -13.39 -20.98
C VAL A 489 -15.22 -12.49 -21.18
N ASP A 490 -16.36 -13.06 -21.56
CA ASP A 490 -17.63 -12.38 -21.91
C ASP A 490 -17.52 -11.32 -23.03
N GLU A 491 -16.34 -11.08 -23.56
CA GLU A 491 -16.13 -10.13 -24.64
C GLU A 491 -16.37 -10.78 -26.00
N ASP A 492 -16.85 -10.00 -26.98
CA ASP A 492 -17.02 -10.45 -28.34
C ASP A 492 -15.71 -10.31 -29.13
N GLU A 493 -15.12 -11.45 -29.46
CA GLU A 493 -13.86 -11.53 -30.19
C GLU A 493 -14.05 -11.75 -31.71
N SER A 494 -15.28 -11.82 -32.19
CA SER A 494 -15.61 -12.24 -33.56
C SER A 494 -14.96 -11.35 -34.64
N GLU A 495 -14.82 -10.05 -34.39
CA GLU A 495 -14.20 -9.11 -35.34
C GLU A 495 -12.67 -9.19 -35.34
N VAL A 496 -12.05 -9.51 -34.20
CA VAL A 496 -10.58 -9.50 -34.04
C VAL A 496 -9.96 -10.88 -34.18
N ARG A 497 -10.73 -11.94 -33.94
CA ARG A 497 -10.29 -13.34 -34.05
C ARG A 497 -9.61 -13.68 -35.36
N PRO A 498 -10.16 -13.35 -36.56
CA PRO A 498 -9.52 -13.69 -37.82
C PRO A 498 -8.11 -13.09 -37.97
N LYS A 499 -7.92 -11.85 -37.54
CA LYS A 499 -6.62 -11.17 -37.57
C LYS A 499 -5.62 -11.79 -36.57
N LEU A 500 -6.09 -12.16 -35.38
CA LEU A 500 -5.26 -12.82 -34.38
C LEU A 500 -4.80 -14.20 -34.85
N GLU A 501 -5.69 -14.97 -35.46
CA GLU A 501 -5.37 -16.30 -36.00
C GLU A 501 -4.40 -16.21 -37.21
N GLU A 502 -4.55 -15.21 -38.09
CA GLU A 502 -3.61 -14.89 -39.15
C GLU A 502 -2.21 -14.56 -38.61
N ASP A 503 -2.14 -13.81 -37.53
CA ASP A 503 -0.89 -13.48 -36.79
C ASP A 503 -0.35 -14.65 -35.94
N GLY A 504 -1.01 -15.80 -36.02
CA GLY A 504 -0.60 -17.03 -35.35
C GLY A 504 -0.92 -17.05 -33.84
N TRP A 505 -1.95 -16.33 -33.40
CA TRP A 505 -2.49 -16.42 -32.06
C TRP A 505 -3.56 -17.51 -31.95
N LEU A 506 -3.55 -18.23 -30.84
CA LEU A 506 -4.64 -19.09 -30.42
C LEU A 506 -5.61 -18.30 -29.54
N VAL A 507 -6.87 -18.21 -29.95
CA VAL A 507 -7.90 -17.46 -29.24
C VAL A 507 -8.74 -18.41 -28.36
N LEU A 508 -8.78 -18.16 -27.06
CA LEU A 508 -9.61 -18.85 -26.08
C LEU A 508 -10.70 -17.92 -25.55
N LYS A 509 -11.91 -18.43 -25.45
CA LYS A 509 -13.07 -17.71 -24.88
C LYS A 509 -13.59 -18.45 -23.65
N PHE A 510 -13.90 -17.69 -22.62
CA PHE A 510 -14.56 -18.16 -21.40
C PHE A 510 -15.75 -17.26 -21.08
N THR A 511 -16.70 -17.77 -20.29
CA THR A 511 -17.79 -16.97 -19.72
C THR A 511 -17.56 -16.71 -18.24
N SER A 512 -18.02 -15.58 -17.74
CA SER A 512 -17.91 -15.24 -16.32
C SER A 512 -18.65 -16.21 -15.42
N ASP A 513 -19.74 -16.80 -15.92
CA ASP A 513 -20.55 -17.79 -15.18
C ASP A 513 -19.75 -19.07 -14.86
N ASP A 514 -18.78 -19.42 -15.70
CA ASP A 514 -17.92 -20.59 -15.50
C ASP A 514 -16.71 -20.31 -14.58
N ILE A 515 -16.49 -19.02 -14.22
CA ILE A 515 -15.29 -18.60 -13.48
C ILE A 515 -15.61 -18.41 -11.99
N THR A 516 -15.24 -19.38 -11.15
CA THR A 516 -15.37 -19.27 -9.69
C THR A 516 -14.10 -18.73 -9.05
N ASP A 517 -12.96 -19.39 -9.33
CA ASP A 517 -11.61 -19.07 -8.81
C ASP A 517 -10.55 -19.00 -9.92
N GLY A 518 -10.94 -19.31 -11.16
CA GLY A 518 -10.10 -19.31 -12.35
C GLY A 518 -9.12 -20.49 -12.49
N GLU A 519 -9.07 -21.41 -11.53
CA GLU A 519 -8.12 -22.53 -11.52
C GLU A 519 -8.30 -23.47 -12.73
N LYS A 520 -9.55 -23.77 -13.11
CA LYS A 520 -9.84 -24.61 -14.28
C LYS A 520 -9.36 -23.94 -15.57
N GLN A 521 -9.65 -22.65 -15.73
CA GLN A 521 -9.24 -21.85 -16.88
C GLN A 521 -7.72 -21.74 -16.94
N ALA A 522 -7.05 -21.52 -15.82
CA ALA A 522 -5.59 -21.47 -15.74
C ALA A 522 -4.92 -22.79 -16.16
N ILE A 523 -5.51 -23.93 -15.83
CA ILE A 523 -5.01 -25.24 -16.28
C ILE A 523 -5.16 -25.38 -17.80
N ILE A 524 -6.33 -25.04 -18.35
CA ILE A 524 -6.59 -25.08 -19.79
C ILE A 524 -5.62 -24.14 -20.53
N ILE A 525 -5.48 -22.90 -20.07
CA ILE A 525 -4.55 -21.92 -20.65
C ILE A 525 -3.12 -22.46 -20.64
N ARG A 526 -2.64 -22.96 -19.49
CA ARG A 526 -1.29 -23.51 -19.36
C ARG A 526 -1.03 -24.62 -20.37
N ASP A 527 -1.96 -25.53 -20.52
CA ASP A 527 -1.80 -26.68 -21.39
C ASP A 527 -1.84 -26.25 -22.86
N LYS A 528 -2.71 -25.30 -23.20
CA LYS A 528 -2.79 -24.70 -24.54
C LYS A 528 -1.56 -23.84 -24.89
N VAL A 529 -1.04 -23.05 -23.97
CA VAL A 529 0.23 -22.32 -24.15
C VAL A 529 1.38 -23.29 -24.46
N LYS A 530 1.51 -24.37 -23.70
CA LYS A 530 2.54 -25.39 -23.94
C LYS A 530 2.36 -26.10 -25.28
N GLU A 531 1.14 -26.46 -25.64
CA GLU A 531 0.81 -27.10 -26.91
C GLU A 531 1.17 -26.18 -28.08
N HIS A 532 0.70 -24.94 -28.05
CA HIS A 532 0.91 -23.97 -29.11
C HIS A 532 2.39 -23.61 -29.28
N MET A 533 3.14 -23.45 -28.20
CA MET A 533 4.60 -23.26 -28.26
C MET A 533 5.33 -24.44 -28.93
N ARG A 534 4.89 -25.70 -28.69
CA ARG A 534 5.48 -26.88 -29.36
C ARG A 534 5.20 -26.85 -30.87
N ASP A 535 4.00 -26.47 -31.26
CA ASP A 535 3.61 -26.43 -32.66
C ASP A 535 4.29 -25.29 -33.41
N MET A 536 4.47 -24.11 -32.80
CA MET A 536 5.28 -23.04 -33.33
C MET A 536 6.75 -23.46 -33.54
N LYS A 537 7.33 -24.17 -32.58
CA LYS A 537 8.70 -24.71 -32.71
C LYS A 537 8.83 -25.74 -33.82
N LYS A 538 7.82 -26.61 -34.03
CA LYS A 538 7.79 -27.56 -35.13
C LYS A 538 7.67 -26.86 -36.50
N ALA A 539 6.83 -25.82 -36.58
CA ALA A 539 6.66 -25.02 -37.80
C ALA A 539 7.96 -24.26 -38.15
N LYS A 540 8.68 -23.68 -37.18
CA LYS A 540 9.99 -23.04 -37.38
C LYS A 540 11.10 -24.03 -37.82
N LYS A 541 11.02 -25.31 -37.47
CA LYS A 541 11.98 -26.35 -37.92
C LYS A 541 11.66 -26.89 -39.33
N ARG A 542 10.47 -26.63 -39.87
CA ARG A 542 10.06 -27.06 -41.21
C ARG A 542 10.26 -25.98 -42.29
N LYS A 543 10.48 -24.71 -41.86
CA LYS A 543 10.96 -23.62 -42.70
C LYS A 543 12.50 -23.54 -42.62
#